data_95c774c1dc509b6f490e14bb9c1a0ee1
#
_entry.id   95c774c1dc509b6f490e14bb9c1a0ee1
#
_cell.length_a   1.000
_cell.length_b   1.000
_cell.length_c   1.000
_cell.angle_alpha   90.00
_cell.angle_beta   90.00
_cell.angle_gamma   90.00
#
_symmetry.space_group_name_H-M   'P 1'
#
loop_
_entity.id
_entity.type
_entity.pdbx_description
1 polymer ?
#
loop_
_entity_poly.entity_id
_entity_poly.type
_entity_poly.pdbx_seq_one_letter_code
_entity_poly.pdbx_strand_id
1 'polypeptide(L)'
;TSDKSTECYRNWWPGPGDDMVALMNRSIDLMESHAKDSDNVFLLNRRGYLFATANPEMADKFALQASEAESLGAGPLRHITNGALYRPASAHGFENGLDGADLITDKDIINVHFPYINPEAVAVLHARRCGSLSAQQMGMYLLERTRENGGELFSAELIGVETSAGRVTSVVLEAAGDVIEIRTDNIVLSTGPYMKVCAALLGIDLPVAVEKHIKISLSDPYRAIPREAPLIFWAD
;
A
#
# COMPACT_ATOMS: atom_id res chain seq x y z
N THR A 1 1.65 -10.88 9.14
CA THR A 1 2.03 -10.77 7.71
C THR A 1 2.54 -9.38 7.33
N SER A 2 1.98 -8.30 7.91
CA SER A 2 2.39 -6.93 7.58
C SER A 2 3.88 -6.68 7.85
N ASP A 3 4.45 -7.22 8.93
CA ASP A 3 5.87 -7.15 9.27
C ASP A 3 6.81 -7.91 8.31
N LYS A 4 6.25 -8.72 7.41
CA LYS A 4 6.99 -9.48 6.37
C LYS A 4 6.70 -8.97 4.97
N SER A 5 5.93 -7.89 4.83
CA SER A 5 5.62 -7.26 3.55
C SER A 5 6.72 -6.29 3.11
N THR A 6 6.57 -5.69 1.94
CA THR A 6 7.41 -4.57 1.49
C THR A 6 7.05 -3.25 2.17
N GLU A 7 5.95 -3.24 2.95
CA GLU A 7 5.46 -2.07 3.70
C GLU A 7 5.21 -0.84 2.80
N CYS A 8 4.74 -1.10 1.58
CA CYS A 8 4.50 -0.07 0.57
C CYS A 8 3.00 0.15 0.37
N TYR A 9 2.65 1.37 0.00
CA TYR A 9 1.28 1.79 -0.28
C TYR A 9 1.19 2.57 -1.58
N ARG A 10 0.02 2.57 -2.24
CA ARG A 10 -0.25 3.33 -3.46
C ARG A 10 -1.72 3.62 -3.64
N ASN A 11 -2.06 4.76 -4.26
CA ASN A 11 -3.40 5.01 -4.78
C ASN A 11 -3.50 4.67 -6.29
N TRP A 12 -2.42 4.26 -6.90
CA TRP A 12 -2.30 3.96 -8.33
C TRP A 12 -2.88 2.59 -8.64
N TRP A 13 -4.15 2.56 -9.07
CA TRP A 13 -4.88 1.35 -9.40
C TRP A 13 -5.68 1.59 -10.68
N PRO A 14 -5.17 1.18 -11.87
CA PRO A 14 -5.99 1.15 -13.07
C PRO A 14 -7.13 0.16 -12.88
N GLY A 15 -8.33 0.50 -13.37
CA GLY A 15 -9.60 -0.21 -13.28
C GLY A 15 -9.66 -1.69 -12.88
N PRO A 16 -10.79 -2.29 -13.05
CA PRO A 16 -12.07 -1.68 -13.40
C PRO A 16 -12.70 -0.97 -12.19
N GLY A 17 -13.28 0.22 -12.41
CA GLY A 17 -13.96 1.02 -11.37
C GLY A 17 -13.00 1.79 -10.46
N ASP A 18 -13.55 2.68 -9.65
CA ASP A 18 -12.82 3.61 -8.81
C ASP A 18 -12.69 3.17 -7.34
N ASP A 19 -13.30 2.04 -6.96
CA ASP A 19 -13.35 1.57 -5.57
C ASP A 19 -11.97 1.48 -4.91
N MET A 20 -10.97 0.93 -5.63
CA MET A 20 -9.62 0.80 -5.10
C MET A 20 -8.92 2.15 -4.97
N VAL A 21 -9.10 3.05 -5.95
CA VAL A 21 -8.52 4.40 -5.88
C VAL A 21 -9.15 5.19 -4.74
N ALA A 22 -10.46 5.13 -4.59
CA ALA A 22 -11.20 5.81 -3.51
C ALA A 22 -10.79 5.27 -2.12
N LEU A 23 -10.75 3.93 -1.96
CA LEU A 23 -10.30 3.28 -0.72
C LEU A 23 -8.87 3.70 -0.35
N MET A 24 -7.95 3.66 -1.32
CA MET A 24 -6.55 3.98 -1.07
C MET A 24 -6.33 5.47 -0.84
N ASN A 25 -7.04 6.37 -1.55
CA ASN A 25 -7.00 7.80 -1.27
C ASN A 25 -7.40 8.07 0.18
N ARG A 26 -8.53 7.50 0.64
CA ARG A 26 -8.99 7.65 2.03
C ARG A 26 -8.00 7.06 3.04
N SER A 27 -7.44 5.89 2.74
CA SER A 27 -6.46 5.24 3.61
C SER A 27 -5.18 6.06 3.75
N ILE A 28 -4.71 6.65 2.64
CA ILE A 28 -3.52 7.52 2.64
C ILE A 28 -3.80 8.81 3.41
N ASP A 29 -4.98 9.43 3.25
CA ASP A 29 -5.37 10.61 4.04
C ASP A 29 -5.30 10.33 5.54
N LEU A 30 -5.78 9.15 5.98
CA LEU A 30 -5.72 8.73 7.38
C LEU A 30 -4.27 8.48 7.83
N MET A 31 -3.46 7.81 7.02
CA MET A 31 -2.04 7.59 7.34
C MET A 31 -1.29 8.92 7.46
N GLU A 32 -1.51 9.85 6.54
CA GLU A 32 -0.88 11.18 6.57
C GLU A 32 -1.33 11.99 7.80
N SER A 33 -2.62 11.88 8.21
CA SER A 33 -3.09 12.50 9.45
C SER A 33 -2.39 11.91 10.67
N HIS A 34 -2.34 10.59 10.81
CA HIS A 34 -1.65 9.92 11.91
C HIS A 34 -0.15 10.22 11.91
N ALA A 35 0.47 10.33 10.75
CA ALA A 35 1.88 10.71 10.65
C ALA A 35 2.12 12.13 11.17
N LYS A 36 1.26 13.09 10.85
CA LYS A 36 1.32 14.45 11.41
C LYS A 36 1.14 14.46 12.92
N ASP A 37 0.15 13.74 13.43
CA ASP A 37 -0.17 13.68 14.85
C ASP A 37 0.93 13.02 15.70
N SER A 38 1.80 12.20 15.07
CA SER A 38 2.84 11.42 15.74
C SER A 38 4.28 11.86 15.41
N ASP A 39 4.46 13.01 14.77
CA ASP A 39 5.77 13.43 14.24
C ASP A 39 6.39 12.35 13.33
N ASN A 40 5.54 11.71 12.54
CA ASN A 40 5.89 10.68 11.56
C ASN A 40 6.68 9.49 12.14
N VAL A 41 6.29 9.03 13.34
CA VAL A 41 6.95 7.94 14.07
C VAL A 41 7.12 6.66 13.24
N PHE A 42 6.24 6.42 12.27
CA PHE A 42 6.28 5.24 11.40
C PHE A 42 6.89 5.51 10.01
N LEU A 43 7.62 6.62 9.84
CA LEU A 43 8.47 6.92 8.67
C LEU A 43 7.71 6.90 7.34
N LEU A 44 6.46 7.39 7.33
CA LEU A 44 5.68 7.54 6.11
C LEU A 44 6.44 8.43 5.11
N ASN A 45 6.56 7.99 3.87
CA ASN A 45 7.19 8.78 2.80
C ASN A 45 6.41 8.66 1.49
N ARG A 46 6.59 9.62 0.60
CA ARG A 46 5.97 9.68 -0.74
C ARG A 46 7.02 9.65 -1.84
N ARG A 47 7.94 8.68 -1.78
CA ARG A 47 8.96 8.48 -2.82
C ARG A 47 8.37 8.08 -4.17
N GLY A 48 7.19 7.51 -4.15
CA GLY A 48 6.49 7.03 -5.35
C GLY A 48 6.82 5.58 -5.72
N TYR A 49 6.24 5.17 -6.86
CA TYR A 49 6.52 3.91 -7.54
C TYR A 49 7.01 4.22 -8.94
N LEU A 50 8.13 3.60 -9.35
CA LEU A 50 8.64 3.66 -10.71
C LEU A 50 8.28 2.37 -11.46
N PHE A 51 7.47 2.49 -12.48
CA PHE A 51 7.26 1.44 -13.47
C PHE A 51 8.15 1.76 -14.65
N ALA A 52 9.09 0.87 -14.97
CA ALA A 52 10.06 1.07 -16.04
C ALA A 52 10.03 -0.10 -17.01
N THR A 53 10.30 0.17 -18.29
CA THR A 53 10.33 -0.85 -19.34
C THR A 53 11.29 -0.49 -20.46
N ALA A 54 11.91 -1.51 -21.07
CA ALA A 54 12.62 -1.40 -22.35
C ALA A 54 11.73 -1.80 -23.54
N ASN A 55 10.50 -2.28 -23.29
CA ASN A 55 9.56 -2.69 -24.33
C ASN A 55 8.67 -1.52 -24.77
N PRO A 56 8.72 -1.07 -26.04
CA PRO A 56 7.86 0.01 -26.54
C PRO A 56 6.36 -0.27 -26.40
N GLU A 57 5.90 -1.52 -26.58
CA GLU A 57 4.48 -1.86 -26.42
C GLU A 57 4.02 -1.69 -24.98
N MET A 58 4.91 -1.90 -24.01
CA MET A 58 4.61 -1.68 -22.61
C MET A 58 4.57 -0.18 -22.28
N ALA A 59 5.38 0.64 -22.96
CA ALA A 59 5.31 2.10 -22.81
C ALA A 59 3.93 2.64 -23.20
N ASP A 60 3.33 2.15 -24.29
CA ASP A 60 1.97 2.50 -24.69
C ASP A 60 0.93 2.06 -23.64
N LYS A 61 1.11 0.87 -23.05
CA LYS A 61 0.25 0.39 -21.96
C LYS A 61 0.37 1.28 -20.71
N PHE A 62 1.56 1.76 -20.39
CA PHE A 62 1.74 2.71 -19.28
C PHE A 62 0.93 3.98 -19.50
N ALA A 63 0.95 4.54 -20.72
CA ALA A 63 0.18 5.73 -21.03
C ALA A 63 -1.33 5.49 -20.88
N LEU A 64 -1.83 4.35 -21.37
CA LEU A 64 -3.25 3.98 -21.22
C LEU A 64 -3.66 3.79 -19.77
N GLN A 65 -2.89 3.00 -19.01
CA GLN A 65 -3.15 2.75 -17.59
C GLN A 65 -3.06 4.04 -16.76
N ALA A 66 -2.15 4.93 -17.14
CA ALA A 66 -1.99 6.22 -16.48
C ALA A 66 -3.21 7.14 -16.71
N SER A 67 -3.71 7.19 -17.93
CA SER A 67 -4.93 7.93 -18.26
C SER A 67 -6.16 7.36 -17.57
N GLU A 68 -6.26 6.02 -17.48
CA GLU A 68 -7.33 5.35 -16.74
C GLU A 68 -7.27 5.70 -15.25
N ALA A 69 -6.11 5.54 -14.60
CA ALA A 69 -5.95 5.85 -13.18
C ALA A 69 -6.23 7.33 -12.86
N GLU A 70 -5.85 8.27 -13.75
CA GLU A 70 -6.25 9.68 -13.66
C GLU A 70 -7.76 9.83 -13.66
N SER A 71 -8.45 9.19 -14.61
CA SER A 71 -9.92 9.25 -14.72
C SER A 71 -10.64 8.68 -13.50
N LEU A 72 -10.00 7.75 -12.80
CA LEU A 72 -10.52 7.13 -11.57
C LEU A 72 -10.17 7.92 -10.29
N GLY A 73 -9.48 9.07 -10.41
CA GLY A 73 -9.18 9.94 -9.28
C GLY A 73 -7.83 9.70 -8.59
N ALA A 74 -6.90 9.00 -9.24
CA ALA A 74 -5.54 8.84 -8.71
C ALA A 74 -4.68 10.11 -8.79
N GLY A 75 -5.19 11.15 -9.44
CA GLY A 75 -4.54 12.45 -9.65
C GLY A 75 -4.00 12.61 -11.08
N PRO A 76 -3.49 13.80 -11.44
CA PRO A 76 -3.22 14.16 -12.82
C PRO A 76 -2.06 13.39 -13.44
N LEU A 77 -2.20 13.02 -14.71
CA LEU A 77 -1.10 12.52 -15.54
C LEU A 77 -0.33 13.70 -16.15
N ARG A 78 0.97 13.71 -15.97
CA ARG A 78 1.89 14.67 -16.58
C ARG A 78 2.83 13.98 -17.55
N HIS A 79 2.89 14.46 -18.79
CA HIS A 79 3.89 14.01 -19.76
C HIS A 79 5.13 14.88 -19.61
N ILE A 80 6.24 14.30 -19.22
CA ILE A 80 7.50 15.00 -19.01
C ILE A 80 8.32 14.94 -20.29
N THR A 81 8.25 16.03 -21.05
CA THR A 81 8.96 16.22 -22.32
C THR A 81 10.21 17.12 -22.19
N ASN A 82 10.45 17.67 -21.00
CA ASN A 82 11.61 18.46 -20.65
C ASN A 82 12.04 18.11 -19.22
N GLY A 83 13.29 17.76 -19.00
CA GLY A 83 13.82 17.38 -17.71
C GLY A 83 13.65 18.43 -16.61
N ALA A 84 13.61 19.70 -16.95
CA ALA A 84 13.36 20.79 -15.99
C ALA A 84 11.92 20.76 -15.41
N LEU A 85 10.98 20.07 -16.06
CA LEU A 85 9.60 19.89 -15.58
C LEU A 85 9.45 18.74 -14.58
N TYR A 86 10.41 17.81 -14.56
CA TYR A 86 10.38 16.71 -13.61
C TYR A 86 10.85 17.18 -12.23
N ARG A 87 10.04 16.94 -11.21
CA ARG A 87 10.38 17.17 -9.80
C ARG A 87 10.69 15.83 -9.13
N PRO A 88 11.94 15.56 -8.73
CA PRO A 88 12.26 14.39 -7.93
C PRO A 88 11.40 14.31 -6.66
N ALA A 89 11.07 13.11 -6.22
CA ALA A 89 10.40 12.92 -4.94
C ALA A 89 11.38 13.21 -3.79
N SER A 90 10.84 13.68 -2.67
CA SER A 90 11.62 13.80 -1.43
C SER A 90 12.06 12.42 -0.94
N ALA A 91 13.28 12.30 -0.46
CA ALA A 91 13.79 11.09 0.18
C ALA A 91 13.03 10.74 1.47
N HIS A 92 12.55 11.75 2.18
CA HIS A 92 11.91 11.61 3.48
C HIS A 92 10.61 12.42 3.55
N GLY A 93 9.70 11.96 4.40
CA GLY A 93 8.42 12.62 4.64
C GLY A 93 7.45 12.47 3.47
N PHE A 94 6.30 13.09 3.62
CA PHE A 94 5.18 12.98 2.67
C PHE A 94 4.61 14.34 2.31
N GLU A 95 5.02 15.38 3.01
CA GLU A 95 4.54 16.74 2.80
C GLU A 95 5.02 17.29 1.45
N ASN A 96 4.19 18.09 0.81
CA ASN A 96 4.46 18.70 -0.50
C ASN A 96 4.75 17.69 -1.65
N GLY A 97 4.41 16.40 -1.45
CA GLY A 97 4.47 15.41 -2.52
C GLY A 97 3.45 15.73 -3.62
N LEU A 98 3.79 15.40 -4.86
CA LEU A 98 2.85 15.50 -5.98
C LEU A 98 1.82 14.37 -5.93
N ASP A 99 0.65 14.59 -6.51
CA ASP A 99 -0.34 13.54 -6.81
C ASP A 99 -0.23 13.10 -8.27
N GLY A 100 -0.93 12.02 -8.62
CA GLY A 100 -1.00 11.49 -9.97
C GLY A 100 0.29 10.79 -10.40
N ALA A 101 0.69 10.97 -11.66
CA ALA A 101 1.88 10.33 -12.20
C ALA A 101 2.62 11.20 -13.24
N ASP A 102 3.91 10.93 -13.39
CA ASP A 102 4.77 11.50 -14.43
C ASP A 102 5.15 10.38 -15.41
N LEU A 103 4.76 10.53 -16.68
CA LEU A 103 5.17 9.65 -17.76
C LEU A 103 6.35 10.28 -18.51
N ILE A 104 7.46 9.55 -18.60
CA ILE A 104 8.72 9.98 -19.21
C ILE A 104 9.08 8.96 -20.27
N THR A 105 9.18 9.39 -21.53
CA THR A 105 9.57 8.55 -22.68
C THR A 105 10.85 9.03 -23.35
N ASP A 106 11.44 10.10 -22.87
CA ASP A 106 12.72 10.62 -23.32
C ASP A 106 13.87 9.92 -22.55
N LYS A 107 14.74 9.21 -23.28
CA LYS A 107 15.85 8.45 -22.72
C LYS A 107 16.85 9.31 -21.96
N ASP A 108 17.12 10.53 -22.44
CA ASP A 108 18.07 11.42 -21.79
C ASP A 108 17.53 11.87 -20.43
N ILE A 109 16.24 12.17 -20.36
CA ILE A 109 15.56 12.52 -19.10
C ILE A 109 15.58 11.33 -18.14
N ILE A 110 15.29 10.10 -18.63
CA ILE A 110 15.33 8.88 -17.83
C ILE A 110 16.73 8.67 -17.26
N ASN A 111 17.77 8.71 -18.09
CA ASN A 111 19.16 8.48 -17.67
C ASN A 111 19.65 9.53 -16.65
N VAL A 112 19.24 10.78 -16.80
CA VAL A 112 19.62 11.84 -15.87
C VAL A 112 18.96 11.69 -14.51
N HIS A 113 17.67 11.39 -14.46
CA HIS A 113 16.89 11.36 -13.22
C HIS A 113 16.87 9.98 -12.55
N PHE A 114 17.08 8.90 -13.30
CA PHE A 114 17.06 7.52 -12.81
C PHE A 114 18.29 6.73 -13.28
N PRO A 115 19.51 7.18 -12.97
CA PRO A 115 20.75 6.56 -13.48
C PRO A 115 20.96 5.11 -12.99
N TYR A 116 20.14 4.67 -12.06
CA TYR A 116 20.11 3.30 -11.51
C TYR A 116 19.12 2.38 -12.26
N ILE A 117 18.35 2.90 -13.22
CA ILE A 117 17.51 2.12 -14.12
C ILE A 117 18.34 1.69 -15.32
N ASN A 118 17.98 0.54 -15.91
CA ASN A 118 18.63 0.05 -17.13
C ASN A 118 18.60 1.17 -18.21
N PRO A 119 19.75 1.52 -18.83
CA PRO A 119 19.84 2.58 -19.86
C PRO A 119 19.03 2.27 -21.13
N GLU A 120 18.63 1.01 -21.35
CA GLU A 120 17.73 0.62 -22.44
C GLU A 120 16.25 0.97 -22.16
N ALA A 121 15.91 1.46 -20.98
CA ALA A 121 14.56 1.87 -20.67
C ALA A 121 14.04 2.91 -21.68
N VAL A 122 12.86 2.63 -22.25
CA VAL A 122 12.17 3.50 -23.21
C VAL A 122 11.04 4.28 -22.59
N ALA A 123 10.58 3.86 -21.40
CA ALA A 123 9.57 4.59 -20.61
C ALA A 123 9.75 4.36 -19.12
N VAL A 124 9.45 5.41 -18.35
CA VAL A 124 9.28 5.38 -16.91
C VAL A 124 7.97 6.09 -16.58
N LEU A 125 7.13 5.41 -15.80
CA LEU A 125 5.95 6.00 -15.17
C LEU A 125 6.21 6.12 -13.67
N HIS A 126 6.28 7.35 -13.16
CA HIS A 126 6.46 7.61 -11.74
C HIS A 126 5.11 7.96 -11.11
N ALA A 127 4.45 6.98 -10.48
CA ALA A 127 3.25 7.22 -9.69
C ALA A 127 3.62 7.91 -8.37
N ARG A 128 2.94 9.02 -8.04
CA ARG A 128 3.41 9.99 -7.05
C ARG A 128 2.80 9.84 -5.67
N ARG A 129 1.50 9.52 -5.56
CA ARG A 129 0.84 9.30 -4.28
C ARG A 129 1.01 7.85 -3.82
N CYS A 130 2.27 7.47 -3.72
CA CYS A 130 2.77 6.15 -3.39
C CYS A 130 4.01 6.27 -2.53
N GLY A 131 4.32 5.24 -1.77
CA GLY A 131 5.52 5.25 -0.94
C GLY A 131 5.61 4.06 -0.02
N SER A 132 6.34 4.22 1.05
CA SER A 132 6.50 3.19 2.08
C SER A 132 6.41 3.78 3.49
N LEU A 133 6.27 2.89 4.45
CA LEU A 133 6.23 3.22 5.87
C LEU A 133 6.80 2.05 6.68
N SER A 134 7.00 2.22 7.97
CA SER A 134 7.26 1.10 8.88
C SER A 134 5.93 0.56 9.43
N ALA A 135 5.48 -0.59 8.91
CA ALA A 135 4.24 -1.21 9.36
C ALA A 135 4.31 -1.65 10.84
N GLN A 136 5.50 -2.01 11.34
CA GLN A 136 5.70 -2.33 12.75
C GLN A 136 5.48 -1.11 13.64
N GLN A 137 6.10 0.01 13.31
CA GLN A 137 5.95 1.25 14.09
C GLN A 137 4.52 1.80 13.99
N MET A 138 3.90 1.73 12.81
CA MET A 138 2.49 2.09 12.66
C MET A 138 1.58 1.21 13.50
N GLY A 139 1.82 -0.11 13.50
CA GLY A 139 1.06 -1.05 14.32
C GLY A 139 1.20 -0.76 15.82
N MET A 140 2.40 -0.47 16.30
CA MET A 140 2.64 -0.08 17.69
C MET A 140 1.95 1.25 18.05
N TYR A 141 2.09 2.25 17.19
CA TYR A 141 1.40 3.53 17.38
C TYR A 141 -0.12 3.36 17.49
N LEU A 142 -0.74 2.60 16.57
CA LEU A 142 -2.18 2.34 16.60
C LEU A 142 -2.61 1.54 17.83
N LEU A 143 -1.79 0.58 18.28
CA LEU A 143 -2.04 -0.19 19.50
C LEU A 143 -2.01 0.69 20.75
N GLU A 144 -1.03 1.59 20.85
CA GLU A 144 -0.95 2.56 21.97
C GLU A 144 -2.16 3.47 21.98
N ARG A 145 -2.54 4.03 20.82
CA ARG A 145 -3.77 4.85 20.70
C ARG A 145 -5.02 4.06 21.08
N THR A 146 -5.09 2.77 20.74
CA THR A 146 -6.20 1.90 21.13
C THR A 146 -6.26 1.75 22.64
N ARG A 147 -5.13 1.52 23.30
CA ARG A 147 -5.05 1.38 24.77
C ARG A 147 -5.41 2.66 25.51
N GLU A 148 -4.95 3.80 25.01
CA GLU A 148 -5.29 5.12 25.56
C GLU A 148 -6.81 5.39 25.53
N ASN A 149 -7.52 4.77 24.57
CA ASN A 149 -8.98 4.84 24.46
C ASN A 149 -9.70 3.66 25.13
N GLY A 150 -9.03 2.91 26.00
CA GLY A 150 -9.63 1.82 26.78
C GLY A 150 -9.76 0.49 26.04
N GLY A 151 -9.13 0.35 24.85
CA GLY A 151 -9.09 -0.90 24.14
C GLY A 151 -8.07 -1.87 24.71
N GLU A 152 -8.31 -3.17 24.54
CA GLU A 152 -7.45 -4.23 25.03
C GLU A 152 -7.00 -5.15 23.88
N LEU A 153 -5.81 -5.74 24.03
CA LEU A 153 -5.26 -6.72 23.10
C LEU A 153 -5.28 -8.10 23.75
N PHE A 154 -5.99 -9.04 23.15
CA PHE A 154 -6.02 -10.44 23.58
C PHE A 154 -5.25 -11.31 22.61
N SER A 155 -4.47 -12.24 23.17
CA SER A 155 -3.86 -13.34 22.40
C SER A 155 -4.81 -14.54 22.44
N ALA A 156 -5.65 -14.66 21.43
CA ALA A 156 -6.67 -15.71 21.33
C ALA A 156 -6.97 -16.05 19.88
N GLU A 157 -7.57 -17.21 19.66
CA GLU A 157 -8.12 -17.62 18.37
C GLU A 157 -9.63 -17.41 18.34
N LEU A 158 -10.16 -16.78 17.28
CA LEU A 158 -11.58 -16.67 17.06
C LEU A 158 -12.10 -18.02 16.55
N ILE A 159 -12.89 -18.73 17.36
CA ILE A 159 -13.42 -20.07 17.04
C ILE A 159 -14.93 -20.06 16.74
N GLY A 160 -15.64 -18.99 17.09
CA GLY A 160 -17.08 -18.87 16.82
C GLY A 160 -17.58 -17.45 16.87
N VAL A 161 -18.72 -17.21 16.23
CA VAL A 161 -19.49 -15.96 16.30
C VAL A 161 -20.96 -16.32 16.47
N GLU A 162 -21.55 -15.88 17.57
CA GLU A 162 -22.96 -16.08 17.84
C GLU A 162 -23.80 -14.96 17.23
N THR A 163 -24.91 -15.34 16.64
CA THR A 163 -25.84 -14.40 16.02
C THR A 163 -27.28 -14.67 16.43
N SER A 164 -28.07 -13.61 16.57
CA SER A 164 -29.50 -13.68 16.78
C SER A 164 -30.22 -12.67 15.91
N ALA A 165 -31.24 -13.09 15.21
CA ALA A 165 -32.02 -12.26 14.28
C ALA A 165 -31.16 -11.50 13.26
N GLY A 166 -30.06 -12.15 12.75
CA GLY A 166 -29.14 -11.55 11.77
C GLY A 166 -28.16 -10.53 12.34
N ARG A 167 -28.02 -10.45 13.68
CA ARG A 167 -27.07 -9.57 14.35
C ARG A 167 -26.09 -10.37 15.19
N VAL A 168 -24.85 -9.94 15.24
CA VAL A 168 -23.85 -10.49 16.17
C VAL A 168 -24.28 -10.21 17.60
N THR A 169 -24.11 -11.21 18.47
CA THR A 169 -24.41 -11.10 19.93
C THR A 169 -23.21 -11.41 20.79
N SER A 170 -22.31 -12.28 20.33
CA SER A 170 -21.06 -12.57 21.00
C SER A 170 -20.03 -13.16 20.05
N VAL A 171 -18.79 -13.18 20.46
CA VAL A 171 -17.68 -13.91 19.84
C VAL A 171 -17.15 -14.96 20.82
N VAL A 172 -16.77 -16.12 20.28
CA VAL A 172 -16.18 -17.21 21.06
C VAL A 172 -14.69 -17.31 20.72
N LEU A 173 -13.87 -17.19 21.72
CA LEU A 173 -12.42 -17.18 21.63
C LEU A 173 -11.83 -18.40 22.36
N GLU A 174 -10.74 -18.93 21.83
CA GLU A 174 -9.89 -19.87 22.54
C GLU A 174 -8.57 -19.20 22.93
N ALA A 175 -8.25 -19.20 24.21
CA ALA A 175 -7.05 -18.61 24.77
C ALA A 175 -6.42 -19.54 25.81
N ALA A 176 -5.19 -19.98 25.56
CA ALA A 176 -4.43 -20.86 26.45
C ALA A 176 -5.16 -22.17 26.87
N GLY A 177 -6.07 -22.66 26.04
CA GLY A 177 -6.88 -23.86 26.26
C GLY A 177 -8.24 -23.60 26.93
N ASP A 178 -8.53 -22.36 27.29
CA ASP A 178 -9.83 -21.94 27.82
C ASP A 178 -10.71 -21.36 26.72
N VAL A 179 -12.00 -21.63 26.78
CA VAL A 179 -12.99 -21.03 25.87
C VAL A 179 -13.63 -19.84 26.57
N ILE A 180 -13.58 -18.69 25.93
CA ILE A 180 -14.09 -17.42 26.46
C ILE A 180 -15.14 -16.88 25.50
N GLU A 181 -16.30 -16.52 26.03
CA GLU A 181 -17.34 -15.81 25.27
C GLU A 181 -17.35 -14.33 25.64
N ILE A 182 -17.25 -13.45 24.62
CA ILE A 182 -17.32 -12.00 24.79
C ILE A 182 -18.56 -11.47 24.07
N ARG A 183 -19.46 -10.82 24.82
CA ARG A 183 -20.66 -10.18 24.26
C ARG A 183 -20.26 -8.93 23.47
N THR A 184 -20.76 -8.82 22.26
CA THR A 184 -20.56 -7.66 21.39
C THR A 184 -21.63 -7.59 20.32
N ASP A 185 -22.02 -6.37 19.96
CA ASP A 185 -22.98 -6.12 18.87
C ASP A 185 -22.29 -5.91 17.52
N ASN A 186 -20.97 -5.78 17.50
CA ASN A 186 -20.19 -5.49 16.29
C ASN A 186 -18.89 -6.30 16.29
N ILE A 187 -18.51 -6.77 15.09
CA ILE A 187 -17.21 -7.40 14.84
C ILE A 187 -16.60 -6.82 13.57
N VAL A 188 -15.31 -6.54 13.60
CA VAL A 188 -14.54 -6.17 12.41
C VAL A 188 -13.51 -7.26 12.13
N LEU A 189 -13.66 -7.93 11.00
CA LEU A 189 -12.73 -8.96 10.55
C LEU A 189 -11.61 -8.33 9.73
N SER A 190 -10.40 -8.22 10.28
CA SER A 190 -9.19 -7.74 9.61
C SER A 190 -8.12 -8.83 9.61
N THR A 191 -8.51 -10.05 9.29
CA THR A 191 -7.77 -11.29 9.53
C THR A 191 -6.82 -11.67 8.39
N GLY A 192 -6.64 -10.80 7.39
CA GLY A 192 -5.71 -11.01 6.29
C GLY A 192 -5.91 -12.33 5.57
N PRO A 193 -4.91 -13.24 5.54
CA PRO A 193 -5.04 -14.54 4.87
C PRO A 193 -6.15 -15.45 5.42
N TYR A 194 -6.58 -15.21 6.65
CA TYR A 194 -7.64 -15.99 7.30
C TYR A 194 -9.04 -15.40 7.10
N MET A 195 -9.18 -14.36 6.28
CA MET A 195 -10.46 -13.66 6.06
C MET A 195 -11.59 -14.62 5.67
N LYS A 196 -11.33 -15.54 4.72
CA LYS A 196 -12.33 -16.52 4.26
C LYS A 196 -12.77 -17.46 5.38
N VAL A 197 -11.82 -17.91 6.21
CA VAL A 197 -12.10 -18.83 7.34
C VAL A 197 -12.94 -18.12 8.39
N CYS A 198 -12.56 -16.89 8.76
CA CYS A 198 -13.30 -16.11 9.75
C CYS A 198 -14.70 -15.69 9.25
N ALA A 199 -14.85 -15.35 7.97
CA ALA A 199 -16.15 -15.03 7.39
C ALA A 199 -17.10 -16.25 7.38
N ALA A 200 -16.56 -17.46 7.20
CA ALA A 200 -17.34 -18.70 7.25
C ALA A 200 -17.96 -18.95 8.62
N LEU A 201 -17.39 -18.43 9.73
CA LEU A 201 -18.02 -18.49 11.07
C LEU A 201 -19.34 -17.70 11.13
N LEU A 202 -19.54 -16.77 10.21
CA LEU A 202 -20.78 -16.00 10.02
C LEU A 202 -21.69 -16.57 8.91
N GLY A 203 -21.32 -17.72 8.33
CA GLY A 203 -22.02 -18.28 7.17
C GLY A 203 -21.80 -17.51 5.87
N ILE A 204 -20.78 -16.63 5.80
CA ILE A 204 -20.47 -15.82 4.63
C ILE A 204 -19.39 -16.52 3.81
N ASP A 205 -19.68 -16.86 2.55
CA ASP A 205 -18.67 -17.32 1.60
C ASP A 205 -18.10 -16.14 0.83
N LEU A 206 -16.85 -15.80 1.13
CA LEU A 206 -16.14 -14.71 0.44
C LEU A 206 -15.36 -15.25 -0.77
N PRO A 207 -15.47 -14.61 -1.94
CA PRO A 207 -14.72 -14.99 -3.14
C PRO A 207 -13.25 -14.50 -3.05
N VAL A 208 -12.53 -14.94 -2.00
CA VAL A 208 -11.14 -14.53 -1.73
C VAL A 208 -10.21 -15.72 -1.94
N ALA A 209 -9.12 -15.51 -2.66
CA ALA A 209 -8.01 -16.44 -2.79
C ALA A 209 -6.78 -15.87 -2.08
N VAL A 210 -5.96 -16.75 -1.54
CA VAL A 210 -4.69 -16.38 -0.88
C VAL A 210 -3.55 -16.91 -1.71
N GLU A 211 -2.67 -16.01 -2.16
CA GLU A 211 -1.46 -16.36 -2.90
C GLU A 211 -0.21 -16.10 -2.05
N LYS A 212 0.79 -16.95 -2.22
CA LYS A 212 2.07 -16.82 -1.53
C LYS A 212 3.03 -15.98 -2.36
N HIS A 213 3.36 -14.79 -1.88
CA HIS A 213 4.41 -13.97 -2.45
C HIS A 213 5.73 -14.17 -1.70
N ILE A 214 6.83 -14.26 -2.46
CA ILE A 214 8.18 -14.40 -1.90
C ILE A 214 8.85 -13.03 -1.87
N LYS A 215 9.42 -12.69 -0.72
CA LYS A 215 10.29 -11.52 -0.55
C LYS A 215 11.72 -12.02 -0.32
N ILE A 216 12.66 -11.50 -1.07
CA ILE A 216 14.09 -11.78 -0.93
C ILE A 216 14.78 -10.51 -0.45
N SER A 217 15.57 -10.62 0.61
CA SER A 217 16.42 -9.53 1.09
C SER A 217 17.86 -9.81 0.65
N LEU A 218 18.44 -8.85 -0.05
CA LEU A 218 19.80 -8.90 -0.57
C LEU A 218 20.62 -7.74 -0.03
N SER A 219 21.91 -7.97 0.19
CA SER A 219 22.86 -6.87 0.39
C SER A 219 23.25 -6.29 -0.98
N ASP A 220 23.32 -4.97 -1.07
CA ASP A 220 23.80 -4.24 -2.24
C ASP A 220 25.19 -3.62 -1.95
N PRO A 221 26.29 -4.39 -2.10
CA PRO A 221 27.64 -3.92 -1.81
C PRO A 221 28.10 -2.85 -2.79
N TYR A 222 27.50 -2.79 -3.97
CA TYR A 222 27.86 -1.83 -5.01
C TYR A 222 27.06 -0.54 -4.93
N ARG A 223 26.03 -0.50 -4.04
CA ARG A 223 25.09 0.63 -3.94
C ARG A 223 24.49 0.99 -5.30
N ALA A 224 24.14 -0.05 -6.08
CA ALA A 224 23.61 0.11 -7.42
C ALA A 224 22.24 0.82 -7.42
N ILE A 225 21.45 0.61 -6.37
CA ILE A 225 20.17 1.28 -6.18
C ILE A 225 20.25 2.16 -4.92
N PRO A 226 20.01 3.48 -5.04
CA PRO A 226 19.95 4.36 -3.88
C PRO A 226 18.91 3.90 -2.87
N ARG A 227 19.20 4.01 -1.57
CA ARG A 227 18.24 3.64 -0.52
C ARG A 227 16.98 4.50 -0.54
N GLU A 228 17.10 5.70 -1.06
CA GLU A 228 16.02 6.69 -1.20
C GLU A 228 15.24 6.53 -2.51
N ALA A 229 15.61 5.59 -3.36
CA ALA A 229 14.88 5.32 -4.60
C ALA A 229 13.41 4.98 -4.30
N PRO A 230 12.49 5.36 -5.19
CA PRO A 230 11.13 4.82 -5.20
C PRO A 230 11.12 3.29 -5.31
N LEU A 231 10.00 2.64 -5.04
CA LEU A 231 9.84 1.22 -5.35
C LEU A 231 9.84 1.03 -6.87
N ILE A 232 10.72 0.16 -7.36
CA ILE A 232 10.94 -0.05 -8.80
C ILE A 232 10.24 -1.32 -9.26
N PHE A 233 9.48 -1.20 -10.33
CA PHE A 233 8.90 -2.32 -11.08
C PHE A 233 9.47 -2.32 -12.50
N TRP A 234 10.17 -3.38 -12.86
CA TRP A 234 10.58 -3.62 -14.24
C TRP A 234 9.51 -4.46 -14.93
N ALA A 235 8.98 -3.99 -16.06
CA ALA A 235 7.76 -4.51 -16.68
C ALA A 235 7.99 -5.00 -18.13
N ASP A 236 9.05 -5.77 -18.37
CA ASP A 236 9.30 -6.43 -19.66
C ASP A 236 8.69 -7.80 -19.72
#